data_cd2c916eb6441141cbe9ffe4327ac59a
#
_entry.id   cd2c916eb6441141cbe9ffe4327ac59a
#
_cell.length_a   1.000
_cell.length_b   1.000
_cell.length_c   1.000
_cell.angle_alpha   90.00
_cell.angle_beta   90.00
_cell.angle_gamma   90.00
#
_symmetry.space_group_name_H-M   'P 1'
#
loop_
_entity.id
_entity.type
_entity.pdbx_description
1 polymer ?
#
loop_
_entity_poly.entity_id
_entity_poly.type
_entity_poly.pdbx_seq_one_letter_code
_entity_poly.pdbx_strand_id
1 'polypeptide(L)'
;MGETAAKLRLVFDALAETRGVYLFDEVDALGGDRAVQNDVGEIRRVLNSFLQFLEEDTSESIIIAATNYPELLDNALFRRFDTMMNFALPDDTSVKSVIKNQLSSFQVSNLSWPRIFPAALGLSHAEISTAAENAAKRTVLSNRTRVRTDDLIIALEERPRQGRSSEDTRS
;
A
#
# COMPACT_ATOMS: atom_id res chain seq x y z
N MET A 1 1.21 -27.35 14.83
CA MET A 1 1.73 -26.20 15.59
C MET A 1 3.12 -25.86 15.09
N GLY A 2 3.33 -24.61 14.70
CA GLY A 2 4.68 -24.16 14.32
C GLY A 2 5.04 -24.17 12.85
N GLU A 3 4.13 -24.48 11.93
CA GLU A 3 4.48 -24.52 10.49
C GLU A 3 4.90 -23.14 9.97
N THR A 4 4.20 -22.08 10.34
CA THR A 4 4.52 -20.71 9.93
C THR A 4 5.85 -20.23 10.53
N ALA A 5 6.10 -20.50 11.81
CA ALA A 5 7.37 -20.17 12.46
C ALA A 5 8.54 -20.96 11.86
N ALA A 6 8.33 -22.22 11.49
CA ALA A 6 9.34 -23.02 10.80
C ALA A 6 9.65 -22.48 9.38
N LYS A 7 8.63 -22.07 8.64
CA LYS A 7 8.81 -21.42 7.33
C LYS A 7 9.55 -20.09 7.46
N LEU A 8 9.22 -19.27 8.45
CA LEU A 8 9.94 -18.04 8.74
C LEU A 8 11.42 -18.31 9.03
N ARG A 9 11.72 -19.35 9.83
CA ARG A 9 13.11 -19.74 10.11
C ARG A 9 13.89 -20.03 8.84
N LEU A 10 13.32 -20.80 7.91
CA LEU A 10 13.96 -21.09 6.63
C LEU A 10 14.24 -19.84 5.79
N VAL A 11 13.35 -18.84 5.86
CA VAL A 11 13.56 -17.54 5.17
C VAL A 11 14.74 -16.79 5.79
N PHE A 12 14.83 -16.74 7.12
CA PHE A 12 15.94 -16.07 7.81
C PHE A 12 17.26 -16.82 7.65
N ASP A 13 17.26 -18.15 7.63
CA ASP A 13 18.45 -18.95 7.34
C ASP A 13 18.97 -18.64 5.92
N ALA A 14 18.08 -18.56 4.92
CA ALA A 14 18.46 -18.16 3.55
C ALA A 14 18.95 -16.71 3.46
N LEU A 15 18.37 -15.80 4.25
CA LEU A 15 18.76 -14.39 4.34
C LEU A 15 20.17 -14.25 4.92
N ALA A 16 20.54 -15.08 5.87
CA ALA A 16 21.89 -15.12 6.46
C ALA A 16 22.96 -15.59 5.47
N GLU A 17 22.60 -16.47 4.54
CA GLU A 17 23.53 -17.01 3.53
C GLU A 17 23.70 -16.08 2.30
N THR A 18 22.72 -15.23 2.00
CA THR A 18 22.71 -14.43 0.77
C THR A 18 22.43 -12.99 1.07
N ARG A 19 23.42 -12.12 0.87
CA ARG A 19 23.22 -10.67 0.97
C ARG A 19 22.23 -10.16 -0.06
N GLY A 20 21.18 -9.43 0.37
CA GLY A 20 20.15 -8.94 -0.51
C GLY A 20 19.22 -7.91 0.14
N VAL A 21 18.11 -7.64 -0.56
CA VAL A 21 16.99 -6.85 -0.03
C VAL A 21 15.80 -7.80 0.07
N TYR A 22 15.28 -7.96 1.27
CA TYR A 22 14.19 -8.86 1.59
C TYR A 22 12.97 -8.07 2.03
N LEU A 23 11.86 -8.24 1.31
CA LEU A 23 10.58 -7.60 1.62
C LEU A 23 9.64 -8.62 2.26
N PHE A 24 9.24 -8.32 3.49
CA PHE A 24 8.13 -8.96 4.18
C PHE A 24 6.90 -8.08 4.02
N ASP A 25 6.05 -8.39 3.05
CA ASP A 25 4.83 -7.64 2.80
C ASP A 25 3.69 -8.18 3.68
N GLU A 26 2.76 -7.30 4.07
CA GLU A 26 1.62 -7.64 4.92
C GLU A 26 2.02 -8.39 6.21
N VAL A 27 3.02 -7.87 6.94
CA VAL A 27 3.49 -8.54 8.19
C VAL A 27 2.39 -8.71 9.23
N ASP A 28 1.32 -7.93 9.17
CA ASP A 28 0.10 -8.13 9.96
C ASP A 28 -0.63 -9.44 9.60
N ALA A 29 -0.48 -9.94 8.36
CA ALA A 29 -1.04 -11.23 7.93
C ALA A 29 -0.26 -12.44 8.49
N LEU A 30 0.99 -12.26 8.94
CA LEU A 30 1.70 -13.31 9.68
C LEU A 30 0.94 -13.73 10.93
N GLY A 31 0.01 -12.90 11.35
CA GLY A 31 -0.87 -13.11 12.47
C GLY A 31 -2.11 -13.97 12.24
N GLY A 32 -2.37 -14.48 11.01
CA GLY A 32 -3.49 -15.40 10.73
C GLY A 32 -4.74 -14.72 10.15
N ASP A 33 -5.62 -15.55 9.60
CA ASP A 33 -6.87 -15.15 8.95
C ASP A 33 -7.83 -14.46 9.95
N ARG A 34 -8.26 -13.25 9.65
CA ARG A 34 -9.21 -12.43 10.46
C ARG A 34 -10.55 -13.12 10.70
N ALA A 35 -10.85 -14.19 9.98
CA ALA A 35 -12.11 -14.92 10.05
C ALA A 35 -12.21 -15.92 11.22
N VAL A 36 -11.10 -16.26 11.87
CA VAL A 36 -11.08 -17.24 12.96
C VAL A 36 -10.76 -16.55 14.28
N GLN A 37 -11.79 -16.15 15.00
CA GLN A 37 -11.74 -15.46 16.31
C GLN A 37 -11.02 -16.22 17.44
N ASN A 38 -10.47 -17.40 17.19
CA ASN A 38 -9.95 -18.29 18.23
C ASN A 38 -8.42 -18.34 18.34
N ASP A 39 -7.64 -17.57 17.56
CA ASP A 39 -6.19 -17.80 17.50
C ASP A 39 -5.30 -16.55 17.70
N VAL A 40 -5.73 -15.60 18.55
CA VAL A 40 -4.89 -14.46 18.99
C VAL A 40 -3.56 -14.93 19.58
N GLY A 41 -3.53 -16.15 20.12
CA GLY A 41 -2.31 -16.73 20.68
C GLY A 41 -1.32 -17.19 19.62
N GLU A 42 -1.78 -17.68 18.47
CA GLU A 42 -0.89 -18.13 17.38
C GLU A 42 -0.31 -16.92 16.63
N ILE A 43 -1.12 -15.92 16.40
CA ILE A 43 -0.73 -14.60 15.87
C ILE A 43 0.45 -14.03 16.64
N ARG A 44 0.32 -13.90 17.94
CA ARG A 44 1.38 -13.38 18.80
C ARG A 44 2.65 -14.23 18.78
N ARG A 45 2.51 -15.55 18.67
CA ARG A 45 3.68 -16.44 18.60
C ARG A 45 4.46 -16.27 17.30
N VAL A 46 3.78 -16.15 16.17
CA VAL A 46 4.43 -15.95 14.86
C VAL A 46 5.12 -14.60 14.82
N LEU A 47 4.47 -13.53 15.29
CA LEU A 47 5.08 -12.21 15.40
C LEU A 47 6.28 -12.22 16.36
N ASN A 48 6.18 -12.89 17.50
CA ASN A 48 7.30 -13.01 18.42
C ASN A 48 8.47 -13.79 17.80
N SER A 49 8.19 -14.85 17.02
CA SER A 49 9.24 -15.56 16.28
C SER A 49 9.90 -14.68 15.23
N PHE A 50 9.12 -13.87 14.51
CA PHE A 50 9.64 -12.90 13.54
C PHE A 50 10.54 -11.87 14.22
N LEU A 51 10.10 -11.33 15.37
CA LEU A 51 10.89 -10.41 16.19
C LEU A 51 12.19 -11.01 16.67
N GLN A 52 12.14 -12.27 17.12
CA GLN A 52 13.33 -13.00 17.57
C GLN A 52 14.33 -13.19 16.42
N PHE A 53 13.85 -13.57 15.23
CA PHE A 53 14.74 -13.76 14.08
C PHE A 53 15.34 -12.44 13.59
N LEU A 54 14.59 -11.32 13.67
CA LEU A 54 15.14 -9.99 13.40
C LEU A 54 16.26 -9.62 14.38
N GLU A 55 16.11 -9.97 15.66
CA GLU A 55 17.15 -9.70 16.68
C GLU A 55 18.38 -10.60 16.52
N GLU A 56 18.19 -11.83 16.08
CA GLU A 56 19.26 -12.80 15.85
C GLU A 56 20.00 -12.57 14.52
N ASP A 57 19.40 -11.80 13.60
CA ASP A 57 19.99 -11.54 12.28
C ASP A 57 21.26 -10.71 12.40
N THR A 58 22.34 -11.24 11.85
CA THR A 58 23.65 -10.58 11.77
C THR A 58 24.11 -10.39 10.33
N SER A 59 23.21 -10.58 9.37
CA SER A 59 23.52 -10.43 7.94
C SER A 59 23.76 -8.96 7.57
N GLU A 60 24.41 -8.75 6.43
CA GLU A 60 24.52 -7.42 5.82
C GLU A 60 23.35 -7.11 4.86
N SER A 61 22.24 -7.81 5.01
CA SER A 61 21.06 -7.67 4.17
C SER A 61 20.16 -6.52 4.65
N ILE A 62 19.35 -5.98 3.74
CA ILE A 62 18.32 -5.00 4.09
C ILE A 62 17.00 -5.75 4.25
N ILE A 63 16.39 -5.61 5.42
CA ILE A 63 15.07 -6.17 5.71
C ILE A 63 14.04 -5.04 5.69
N ILE A 64 13.02 -5.20 4.86
CA ILE A 64 11.91 -4.28 4.75
C ILE A 64 10.65 -5.02 5.19
N ALA A 65 9.90 -4.46 6.14
CA ALA A 65 8.59 -4.94 6.53
C ALA A 65 7.52 -3.92 6.16
N ALA A 66 6.44 -4.35 5.51
CA ALA A 66 5.32 -3.50 5.15
C ALA A 66 4.03 -3.97 5.82
N THR A 67 3.20 -3.02 6.24
CA THR A 67 1.89 -3.28 6.85
C THR A 67 0.89 -2.19 6.50
N ASN A 68 -0.37 -2.59 6.34
CA ASN A 68 -1.50 -1.68 6.21
C ASN A 68 -2.18 -1.40 7.56
N TYR A 69 -1.77 -2.11 8.62
CA TYR A 69 -2.39 -2.04 9.95
C TYR A 69 -1.32 -1.89 11.05
N PRO A 70 -0.63 -0.75 11.09
CA PRO A 70 0.41 -0.50 12.08
C PRO A 70 -0.12 -0.60 13.52
N GLU A 71 -1.40 -0.30 13.74
CA GLU A 71 -2.06 -0.39 15.05
C GLU A 71 -2.21 -1.82 15.58
N LEU A 72 -2.11 -2.83 14.71
CA LEU A 72 -2.13 -4.25 15.11
C LEU A 72 -0.75 -4.75 15.52
N LEU A 73 0.29 -3.99 15.23
CA LEU A 73 1.66 -4.36 15.53
C LEU A 73 2.09 -3.76 16.87
N ASP A 74 2.78 -4.57 17.69
CA ASP A 74 3.31 -4.12 18.97
C ASP A 74 4.43 -3.07 18.76
N ASN A 75 4.50 -2.10 19.64
CA ASN A 75 5.60 -1.13 19.70
C ASN A 75 7.00 -1.80 19.81
N ALA A 76 7.05 -3.02 20.28
CA ALA A 76 8.26 -3.83 20.30
C ALA A 76 8.82 -4.12 18.91
N LEU A 77 7.93 -4.31 17.90
CA LEU A 77 8.32 -4.49 16.50
C LEU A 77 9.03 -3.23 15.97
N PHE A 78 8.41 -2.08 16.18
CA PHE A 78 8.93 -0.80 15.65
C PHE A 78 10.30 -0.44 16.19
N ARG A 79 10.62 -0.85 17.41
CA ARG A 79 11.93 -0.59 18.04
C ARG A 79 13.09 -1.39 17.46
N ARG A 80 12.79 -2.40 16.62
CA ARG A 80 13.79 -3.28 15.99
C ARG A 80 14.17 -2.86 14.59
N PHE A 81 13.44 -1.89 14.02
CA PHE A 81 13.77 -1.30 12.75
C PHE A 81 14.50 0.01 12.94
N ASP A 82 15.55 0.22 12.18
CA ASP A 82 16.35 1.46 12.22
C ASP A 82 15.56 2.66 11.71
N THR A 83 14.61 2.44 10.81
CA THR A 83 13.83 3.50 10.17
C THR A 83 12.39 3.05 9.94
N MET A 84 11.46 3.96 10.21
CA MET A 84 10.04 3.81 9.88
C MET A 84 9.64 4.82 8.81
N MET A 85 8.95 4.35 7.78
CA MET A 85 8.38 5.19 6.74
C MET A 85 6.86 5.09 6.78
N ASN A 86 6.19 6.23 6.88
CA ASN A 86 4.74 6.30 6.77
C ASN A 86 4.34 6.88 5.42
N PHE A 87 3.57 6.13 4.65
CA PHE A 87 3.00 6.56 3.38
C PHE A 87 1.61 7.15 3.61
N ALA A 88 1.56 8.45 3.90
CA ALA A 88 0.29 9.16 4.04
C ALA A 88 -0.44 9.31 2.69
N LEU A 89 -1.74 9.62 2.75
CA LEU A 89 -2.49 10.01 1.56
C LEU A 89 -1.84 11.25 0.92
N PRO A 90 -1.86 11.34 -0.44
CA PRO A 90 -1.21 12.42 -1.15
C PRO A 90 -1.87 13.78 -0.90
N ASP A 91 -1.07 14.80 -0.72
CA ASP A 91 -1.47 16.21 -0.77
C ASP A 91 -1.68 16.68 -2.22
N ASP A 92 -2.19 17.90 -2.39
CA ASP A 92 -2.46 18.49 -3.71
C ASP A 92 -1.22 18.51 -4.63
N THR A 93 -0.04 18.70 -4.06
CA THR A 93 1.23 18.71 -4.81
C THR A 93 1.56 17.32 -5.33
N SER A 94 1.40 16.32 -4.49
CA SER A 94 1.59 14.91 -4.82
C SER A 94 0.55 14.42 -5.83
N VAL A 95 -0.73 14.75 -5.64
CA VAL A 95 -1.82 14.46 -6.60
C VAL A 95 -1.46 15.00 -7.99
N LYS A 96 -1.04 16.26 -8.05
CA LYS A 96 -0.64 16.90 -9.30
C LYS A 96 0.54 16.20 -9.96
N SER A 97 1.53 15.80 -9.18
CA SER A 97 2.73 15.10 -9.67
C SER A 97 2.39 13.71 -10.21
N VAL A 98 1.59 12.94 -9.46
CA VAL A 98 1.15 11.60 -9.90
C VAL A 98 0.39 11.68 -11.22
N ILE A 99 -0.61 12.56 -11.32
CA ILE A 99 -1.41 12.71 -12.55
C ILE A 99 -0.52 13.15 -13.72
N LYS A 100 0.38 14.12 -13.53
CA LYS A 100 1.28 14.58 -14.59
C LYS A 100 2.23 13.48 -15.07
N ASN A 101 2.81 12.73 -14.14
CA ASN A 101 3.72 11.62 -14.46
C ASN A 101 2.99 10.53 -15.24
N GLN A 102 1.80 10.15 -14.79
CA GLN A 102 0.99 9.11 -15.42
C GLN A 102 0.51 9.50 -16.83
N LEU A 103 0.23 10.79 -17.03
CA LEU A 103 -0.21 11.33 -18.31
C LEU A 103 0.93 11.89 -19.17
N SER A 104 2.19 11.65 -18.83
CA SER A 104 3.35 12.24 -19.52
C SER A 104 3.42 11.92 -21.02
N SER A 105 2.91 10.77 -21.43
CA SER A 105 2.85 10.34 -22.84
C SER A 105 1.58 10.83 -23.58
N PHE A 106 0.69 11.54 -22.93
CA PHE A 106 -0.57 12.02 -23.50
C PHE A 106 -0.56 13.54 -23.66
N GLN A 107 -1.26 14.01 -24.70
CA GLN A 107 -1.58 15.44 -24.74
C GLN A 107 -2.62 15.74 -23.67
N VAL A 108 -2.34 16.72 -22.84
CA VAL A 108 -3.22 17.15 -21.77
C VAL A 108 -3.71 18.57 -22.09
N SER A 109 -5.02 18.80 -22.01
CA SER A 109 -5.57 20.15 -22.08
C SER A 109 -5.26 20.90 -20.77
N ASN A 110 -5.54 22.21 -20.73
CA ASN A 110 -5.42 22.97 -19.46
C ASN A 110 -6.31 22.35 -18.39
N LEU A 111 -5.69 21.58 -17.47
CA LEU A 111 -6.39 20.92 -16.37
C LEU A 111 -6.78 21.93 -15.30
N SER A 112 -8.02 21.89 -14.87
CA SER A 112 -8.51 22.70 -13.74
C SER A 112 -8.21 22.01 -12.43
N TRP A 113 -7.05 22.27 -11.85
CA TRP A 113 -6.61 21.68 -10.57
C TRP A 113 -7.60 21.95 -9.43
N PRO A 114 -8.21 23.14 -9.28
CA PRO A 114 -9.21 23.38 -8.24
C PRO A 114 -10.43 22.45 -8.30
N ARG A 115 -10.73 21.90 -9.48
CA ARG A 115 -11.81 20.91 -9.65
C ARG A 115 -11.32 19.46 -9.44
N ILE A 116 -10.05 19.19 -9.71
CA ILE A 116 -9.47 17.83 -9.62
C ILE A 116 -9.16 17.48 -8.16
N PHE A 117 -8.58 18.39 -7.37
CA PHE A 117 -8.17 18.10 -5.99
C PHE A 117 -9.32 17.60 -5.10
N PRO A 118 -10.53 18.22 -5.10
CA PRO A 118 -11.64 17.66 -4.31
C PRO A 118 -12.06 16.25 -4.74
N ALA A 119 -11.96 15.93 -6.04
CA ALA A 119 -12.27 14.60 -6.56
C ALA A 119 -11.22 13.55 -6.15
N ALA A 120 -9.97 13.96 -5.93
CA ALA A 120 -8.87 13.10 -5.50
C ALA A 120 -8.78 12.92 -3.97
N LEU A 121 -9.56 13.68 -3.20
CA LEU A 121 -9.52 13.65 -1.73
C LEU A 121 -9.85 12.25 -1.19
N GLY A 122 -8.99 11.72 -0.31
CA GLY A 122 -9.14 10.40 0.30
C GLY A 122 -8.73 9.23 -0.60
N LEU A 123 -8.14 9.49 -1.77
CA LEU A 123 -7.57 8.46 -2.64
C LEU A 123 -6.08 8.28 -2.38
N SER A 124 -5.62 7.03 -2.46
CA SER A 124 -4.19 6.70 -2.40
C SER A 124 -3.46 7.08 -3.71
N HIS A 125 -2.14 7.10 -3.68
CA HIS A 125 -1.31 7.30 -4.87
C HIS A 125 -1.64 6.30 -5.98
N ALA A 126 -1.85 5.03 -5.62
CA ALA A 126 -2.20 3.96 -6.57
C ALA A 126 -3.56 4.19 -7.23
N GLU A 127 -4.56 4.61 -6.45
CA GLU A 127 -5.90 4.91 -6.96
C GLU A 127 -5.90 6.11 -7.90
N ILE A 128 -5.15 7.17 -7.57
CA ILE A 128 -4.99 8.35 -8.44
C ILE A 128 -4.27 7.97 -9.73
N SER A 129 -3.23 7.15 -9.65
CA SER A 129 -2.51 6.65 -10.82
C SER A 129 -3.44 5.85 -11.74
N THR A 130 -4.20 4.92 -11.18
CA THR A 130 -5.18 4.12 -11.94
C THR A 130 -6.30 4.98 -12.53
N ALA A 131 -6.77 6.00 -11.81
CA ALA A 131 -7.76 6.94 -12.34
C ALA A 131 -7.22 7.73 -13.54
N ALA A 132 -5.97 8.20 -13.47
CA ALA A 132 -5.31 8.89 -14.57
C ALA A 132 -5.17 7.98 -15.82
N GLU A 133 -4.78 6.71 -15.62
CA GLU A 133 -4.76 5.72 -16.71
C GLU A 133 -6.15 5.51 -17.33
N ASN A 134 -7.17 5.37 -16.50
CA ASN A 134 -8.53 5.16 -16.98
C ASN A 134 -9.05 6.37 -17.76
N ALA A 135 -8.74 7.59 -17.32
CA ALA A 135 -9.05 8.82 -18.07
C ALA A 135 -8.35 8.83 -19.44
N ALA A 136 -7.08 8.42 -19.49
CA ALA A 136 -6.34 8.28 -20.76
C ALA A 136 -6.96 7.21 -21.67
N LYS A 137 -7.27 6.01 -21.14
CA LYS A 137 -7.93 4.94 -21.88
C LYS A 137 -9.27 5.39 -22.48
N ARG A 138 -10.11 6.07 -21.71
CA ARG A 138 -11.38 6.62 -22.17
C ARG A 138 -11.21 7.66 -23.29
N THR A 139 -10.18 8.49 -23.17
CA THR A 139 -9.84 9.48 -24.20
C THR A 139 -9.53 8.80 -25.52
N VAL A 140 -8.70 7.77 -25.51
CA VAL A 140 -8.33 7.00 -26.69
C VAL A 140 -9.55 6.27 -27.29
N LEU A 141 -10.31 5.57 -26.46
CA LEU A 141 -11.52 4.86 -26.90
C LEU A 141 -12.59 5.79 -27.47
N SER A 142 -12.61 7.05 -27.07
CA SER A 142 -13.51 8.08 -27.61
C SER A 142 -12.92 8.79 -28.84
N ASN A 143 -11.84 8.26 -29.43
CA ASN A 143 -11.16 8.81 -30.60
C ASN A 143 -10.67 10.27 -30.39
N ARG A 144 -10.34 10.62 -29.15
CA ARG A 144 -9.80 11.93 -28.76
C ARG A 144 -8.28 11.82 -28.50
N THR A 145 -7.59 12.91 -28.70
CA THR A 145 -6.12 12.97 -28.51
C THR A 145 -5.71 13.63 -27.19
N ARG A 146 -6.67 14.28 -26.49
CA ARG A 146 -6.37 15.06 -25.28
C ARG A 146 -7.24 14.63 -24.12
N VAL A 147 -6.59 14.36 -22.99
CA VAL A 147 -7.26 14.15 -21.70
C VAL A 147 -7.78 15.48 -21.16
N ARG A 148 -9.03 15.51 -20.73
CA ARG A 148 -9.72 16.69 -20.19
C ARG A 148 -9.92 16.58 -18.69
N THR A 149 -10.16 17.70 -18.03
CA THR A 149 -10.48 17.75 -16.60
C THR A 149 -11.65 16.84 -16.22
N ASP A 150 -12.72 16.84 -17.03
CA ASP A 150 -13.92 16.02 -16.74
C ASP A 150 -13.64 14.51 -16.86
N ASP A 151 -12.76 14.08 -17.79
CA ASP A 151 -12.35 12.69 -17.91
C ASP A 151 -11.65 12.22 -16.63
N LEU A 152 -10.80 13.07 -16.05
CA LEU A 152 -10.09 12.81 -14.79
C LEU A 152 -11.04 12.78 -13.60
N ILE A 153 -11.94 13.76 -13.48
CA ILE A 153 -12.89 13.84 -12.37
C ILE A 153 -13.75 12.57 -12.33
N ILE A 154 -14.33 12.17 -13.46
CA ILE A 154 -15.14 10.95 -13.56
C ILE A 154 -14.32 9.73 -13.12
N ALA A 155 -13.08 9.61 -13.60
CA ALA A 155 -12.23 8.47 -13.27
C ALA A 155 -11.80 8.45 -11.79
N LEU A 156 -11.60 9.61 -11.16
CA LEU A 156 -11.29 9.74 -9.73
C LEU A 156 -12.51 9.41 -8.86
N GLU A 157 -13.71 9.86 -9.25
CA GLU A 157 -14.96 9.61 -8.50
C GLU A 157 -15.38 8.14 -8.51
N GLU A 158 -14.99 7.39 -9.53
CA GLU A 158 -15.24 5.95 -9.63
C GLU A 158 -14.32 5.10 -8.74
N ARG A 159 -13.30 5.70 -8.09
CA ARG A 159 -12.37 4.96 -7.24
C ARG A 159 -12.92 4.78 -5.83
N PRO A 160 -12.67 3.60 -5.19
CA PRO A 160 -12.98 3.40 -3.79
C PRO A 160 -12.13 4.35 -2.94
N ARG A 161 -12.71 4.97 -1.93
CA ARG A 161 -12.00 5.87 -0.99
C ARG A 161 -11.61 5.11 0.26
N GLN A 162 -10.39 5.29 0.72
CA GLN A 162 -9.99 4.77 2.04
C GLN A 162 -10.82 5.46 3.12
N GLY A 163 -11.53 4.67 3.94
CA GLY A 163 -12.34 5.17 5.07
C GLY A 163 -13.86 5.17 4.88
N ARG A 164 -14.41 4.79 3.73
CA ARG A 164 -15.84 4.45 3.63
C ARG A 164 -16.02 2.96 3.91
N SER A 165 -16.14 2.60 5.17
CA SER A 165 -16.77 1.36 5.59
C SER A 165 -18.18 1.29 4.99
N SER A 166 -18.57 0.10 4.60
CA SER A 166 -19.82 -0.31 3.95
C SER A 166 -21.07 -0.08 4.83
N GLU A 167 -21.36 1.15 5.26
CA GLU A 167 -22.56 1.48 6.05
C GLU A 167 -23.67 2.19 5.26
N ASP A 168 -23.48 2.56 4.01
CA ASP A 168 -24.46 3.37 3.26
C ASP A 168 -25.18 2.61 2.12
N THR A 169 -25.36 1.28 2.24
CA THR A 169 -26.14 0.53 1.25
C THR A 169 -27.30 -0.24 1.90
N ARG A 170 -27.98 0.38 2.87
CA ARG A 170 -29.30 -0.06 3.36
C ARG A 170 -30.16 1.15 3.72
N SER A 171 -30.83 1.71 2.75
CA SER A 171 -32.10 2.44 2.89
C SER A 171 -32.90 2.25 1.62
#